data_8531eec9effa6d0709062fd565b08d8c
#
_entry.id   8531eec9effa6d0709062fd565b08d8c
#
_cell.length_a   1.000
_cell.length_b   1.000
_cell.length_c   1.000
_cell.angle_alpha   90.00
_cell.angle_beta   90.00
_cell.angle_gamma   90.00
#
_symmetry.space_group_name_H-M   'P 1'
#
loop_
_entity.id
_entity.type
_entity.pdbx_description
1 polymer ?
#
loop_
_entity_poly.entity_id
_entity_poly.type
_entity_poly.pdbx_seq_one_letter_code
_entity_poly.pdbx_strand_id
1 'polypeptide(L)'
;MAVKIRLARTGAKKRPFYRIVATDARSPRDGRFLEKLGTYNPLTEEGTIELKRDRVEYWLGTGAQPTEVVRRILRKFDASQATG
;
A
#
# COMPACT_ATOMS: atom_id res chain seq x y z
N MET A 1 -16.78 -6.35 9.24
CA MET A 1 -16.19 -5.08 8.81
C MET A 1 -15.23 -5.39 7.67
N ALA A 2 -15.43 -4.79 6.50
CA ALA A 2 -14.55 -5.02 5.36
C ALA A 2 -13.40 -4.02 5.39
N VAL A 3 -12.18 -4.53 5.30
CA VAL A 3 -10.96 -3.71 5.26
C VAL A 3 -10.31 -3.89 3.88
N LYS A 4 -9.84 -2.79 3.32
CA LYS A 4 -9.10 -2.81 2.07
C LYS A 4 -7.70 -2.24 2.28
N ILE A 5 -6.76 -2.76 1.52
CA ILE A 5 -5.43 -2.20 1.45
C ILE A 5 -5.33 -1.49 0.11
N ARG A 6 -5.11 -0.19 0.16
CA ARG A 6 -5.11 0.63 -1.06
C ARG A 6 -4.06 1.73 -1.00
N LEU A 7 -3.84 2.38 -2.14
CA LEU A 7 -2.95 3.52 -2.21
C LEU A 7 -3.73 4.79 -1.87
N ALA A 8 -3.12 5.62 -1.06
CA ALA A 8 -3.61 6.97 -0.78
C ALA A 8 -2.60 7.95 -1.35
N ARG A 9 -3.05 8.81 -2.26
CA ARG A 9 -2.16 9.79 -2.88
C ARG A 9 -1.80 10.88 -1.90
N THR A 10 -0.51 11.20 -1.86
CA THR A 10 0.02 12.32 -1.11
C THR A 10 1.09 12.99 -1.94
N GLY A 11 1.64 14.12 -1.48
CA GLY A 11 2.66 14.84 -2.22
C GLY A 11 2.09 15.95 -3.08
N ALA A 12 2.96 16.59 -3.87
CA ALA A 12 2.59 17.72 -4.72
C ALA A 12 2.02 17.28 -6.06
N LYS A 13 1.38 18.21 -6.78
CA LYS A 13 0.77 17.93 -8.08
C LYS A 13 1.72 17.28 -9.09
N LYS A 14 2.97 17.70 -9.12
CA LYS A 14 3.96 17.19 -10.06
C LYS A 14 4.85 16.10 -9.50
N ARG A 15 4.64 15.71 -8.23
CA ARG A 15 5.40 14.68 -7.56
C ARG A 15 4.46 13.76 -6.82
N PRO A 16 3.77 12.87 -7.55
CA PRO A 16 2.89 11.93 -6.90
C PRO A 16 3.68 11.00 -5.99
N PHE A 17 3.16 10.81 -4.82
CA PHE A 17 3.72 9.93 -3.82
C PHE A 17 2.55 9.21 -3.18
N TYR A 18 2.69 7.92 -2.93
CA TYR A 18 1.58 7.13 -2.43
C TYR A 18 1.92 6.49 -1.10
N ARG A 19 0.92 6.44 -0.23
CA ARG A 19 0.98 5.66 0.98
C ARG A 19 0.16 4.39 0.75
N ILE A 20 0.68 3.28 1.22
CA ILE A 20 -0.06 2.02 1.21
C ILE A 20 -0.74 1.92 2.56
N VAL A 21 -2.06 1.90 2.57
CA VAL A 21 -2.83 2.02 3.81
C VAL A 21 -3.90 0.94 3.92
N ALA A 22 -4.16 0.51 5.15
CA ALA A 22 -5.33 -0.29 5.47
C ALA A 22 -6.45 0.66 5.84
N THR A 23 -7.61 0.50 5.23
CA THR A 23 -8.73 1.39 5.43
C THR A 23 -10.05 0.61 5.41
N ASP A 24 -11.06 1.14 6.10
CA ASP A 24 -12.41 0.60 6.02
C ASP A 24 -12.94 0.81 4.59
N ALA A 25 -13.52 -0.25 4.02
CA ALA A 25 -14.05 -0.20 2.65
C ALA A 25 -15.13 0.86 2.47
N ARG A 26 -15.77 1.28 3.57
CA ARG A 26 -16.80 2.30 3.53
C ARG A 26 -16.25 3.72 3.63
N SER A 27 -15.00 3.88 3.99
CA SER A 27 -14.39 5.20 4.13
C SER A 27 -14.26 5.87 2.79
N PRO A 28 -14.53 7.19 2.71
CA PRO A 28 -14.29 7.92 1.48
C PRO A 28 -12.81 7.91 1.12
N ARG A 29 -12.53 8.17 -0.15
CA ARG A 29 -11.18 8.14 -0.68
C ARG A 29 -10.19 8.98 0.12
N ASP A 30 -10.64 10.13 0.61
CA ASP A 30 -9.82 11.05 1.39
C ASP A 30 -10.06 10.91 2.89
N GLY A 31 -10.76 9.83 3.30
CA GLY A 31 -11.06 9.59 4.69
C GLY A 31 -9.88 9.04 5.47
N ARG A 32 -10.10 8.87 6.75
CA ARG A 32 -9.10 8.34 7.65
C ARG A 32 -8.80 6.88 7.32
N PHE A 33 -7.55 6.52 7.40
CA PHE A 33 -7.15 5.13 7.27
C PHE A 33 -6.90 4.53 8.67
N LEU A 34 -6.94 3.20 8.74
CA LEU A 34 -6.72 2.48 9.98
C LEU A 34 -5.25 2.40 10.34
N GLU A 35 -4.42 2.16 9.34
CA GLU A 35 -2.98 2.07 9.56
C GLU A 35 -2.23 2.33 8.24
N LYS A 36 -1.10 3.03 8.34
CA LYS A 36 -0.18 3.17 7.22
C LYS A 36 0.76 1.96 7.20
N LEU A 37 0.78 1.25 6.09
CA LEU A 37 1.56 0.02 5.95
C LEU A 37 2.88 0.25 5.22
N GLY A 38 2.98 1.31 4.44
CA GLY A 38 4.19 1.60 3.69
C GLY A 38 4.02 2.76 2.75
N THR A 39 4.99 2.92 1.86
CA THR A 39 5.01 3.99 0.87
C THR A 39 5.43 3.44 -0.48
N TYR A 40 4.99 4.12 -1.54
CA TYR A 40 5.37 3.81 -2.89
C TYR A 40 5.69 5.10 -3.64
N ASN A 41 6.89 5.18 -4.20
CA ASN A 41 7.31 6.34 -4.99
C ASN A 41 7.51 5.92 -6.44
N PRO A 42 6.56 6.25 -7.33
CA PRO A 42 6.68 5.86 -8.74
C PRO A 42 7.68 6.70 -9.54
N LEU A 43 8.17 7.80 -8.97
CA LEU A 43 9.10 8.69 -9.64
C LEU A 43 10.52 8.15 -9.72
N THR A 44 10.86 7.17 -8.92
CA THR A 44 12.17 6.51 -9.03
C THR A 44 12.12 5.50 -10.17
N GLU A 45 13.27 5.24 -10.77
CA GLU A 45 13.39 4.37 -11.96
C GLU A 45 12.73 3.00 -11.75
N GLU A 46 12.83 2.46 -10.57
CA GLU A 46 12.31 1.13 -10.26
C GLU A 46 11.06 1.16 -9.39
N GLY A 47 10.61 2.36 -8.99
CA GLY A 47 9.52 2.50 -8.05
C GLY A 47 9.95 2.02 -6.67
N THR A 48 10.37 2.97 -5.82
CA THR A 48 10.80 2.61 -4.46
C THR A 48 9.59 2.23 -3.62
N ILE A 49 9.64 1.03 -3.05
CA ILE A 49 8.57 0.50 -2.21
C ILE A 49 9.14 0.22 -0.83
N GLU A 50 8.51 0.78 0.19
CA GLU A 50 8.81 0.49 1.58
C GLU A 50 7.56 -0.07 2.22
N LEU A 51 7.67 -1.24 2.84
CA LEU A 51 6.55 -1.91 3.46
C LEU A 51 6.92 -2.42 4.85
N LYS A 52 5.99 -2.26 5.78
CA LYS A 52 6.04 -2.95 7.06
C LYS A 52 5.42 -4.32 6.85
N ARG A 53 6.22 -5.27 6.46
CA ARG A 53 5.74 -6.58 6.02
C ARG A 53 4.90 -7.30 7.07
N ASP A 54 5.32 -7.24 8.32
CA ASP A 54 4.59 -7.85 9.42
C ASP A 54 3.18 -7.27 9.57
N ARG A 55 3.04 -5.97 9.33
CA ARG A 55 1.73 -5.32 9.41
C ARG A 55 0.88 -5.65 8.19
N VAL A 56 1.48 -5.74 7.01
CA VAL A 56 0.76 -6.17 5.81
C VAL A 56 0.21 -7.59 6.02
N GLU A 57 1.05 -8.49 6.52
CA GLU A 57 0.64 -9.87 6.80
C GLU A 57 -0.48 -9.92 7.83
N TYR A 58 -0.38 -9.09 8.86
CA TYR A 58 -1.43 -9.00 9.87
C TYR A 58 -2.79 -8.69 9.24
N TRP A 59 -2.84 -7.61 8.43
CA TRP A 59 -4.10 -7.21 7.81
C TRP A 59 -4.60 -8.22 6.80
N LEU A 60 -3.73 -8.81 6.01
CA LEU A 60 -4.12 -9.87 5.08
C LEU A 60 -4.68 -11.06 5.84
N GLY A 61 -4.08 -11.41 6.97
CA GLY A 61 -4.55 -12.50 7.81
C GLY A 61 -5.91 -12.23 8.44
N THR A 62 -6.29 -10.97 8.63
CA THR A 62 -7.61 -10.61 9.14
C THR A 62 -8.68 -10.52 8.04
N GLY A 63 -8.30 -10.77 6.79
CA GLY A 63 -9.23 -10.74 5.67
C GLY A 63 -9.23 -9.45 4.88
N ALA A 64 -8.28 -8.55 5.10
CA ALA A 64 -8.17 -7.34 4.32
C ALA A 64 -7.89 -7.68 2.86
N GLN A 65 -8.55 -6.96 1.96
CA GLN A 65 -8.42 -7.21 0.53
C GLN A 65 -7.60 -6.12 -0.15
N PRO A 66 -6.44 -6.46 -0.71
CA PRO A 66 -5.65 -5.49 -1.45
C PRO A 66 -6.29 -5.18 -2.80
N THR A 67 -6.17 -3.92 -3.23
CA THR A 67 -6.57 -3.56 -4.58
C THR A 67 -5.61 -4.21 -5.57
N GLU A 68 -6.00 -4.24 -6.84
CA GLU A 68 -5.16 -4.84 -7.87
C GLU A 68 -3.78 -4.16 -7.96
N VAL A 69 -3.76 -2.84 -7.84
CA VAL A 69 -2.51 -2.09 -7.86
C VAL A 69 -1.62 -2.49 -6.68
N VAL A 70 -2.20 -2.60 -5.49
CA VAL A 70 -1.45 -3.01 -4.30
C VAL A 70 -0.94 -4.44 -4.46
N ARG A 71 -1.73 -5.34 -5.04
CA ARG A 71 -1.26 -6.69 -5.31
C ARG A 71 -0.02 -6.73 -6.18
N ARG A 72 0.01 -5.89 -7.21
CA ARG A 72 1.19 -5.78 -8.09
C ARG A 72 2.39 -5.26 -7.32
N ILE A 73 2.18 -4.27 -6.48
CA ILE A 73 3.25 -3.69 -5.65
C ILE A 73 3.78 -4.75 -4.68
N LEU A 74 2.91 -5.51 -4.06
CA LEU A 74 3.33 -6.57 -3.14
C LEU A 74 4.15 -7.64 -3.85
N ARG A 75 3.75 -8.04 -5.05
CA ARG A 75 4.52 -9.01 -5.84
C ARG A 75 5.92 -8.48 -6.17
N LYS A 76 5.98 -7.22 -6.58
CA LYS A 76 7.24 -6.58 -6.92
C LYS A 76 8.16 -6.48 -5.70
N PHE A 77 7.60 -6.14 -4.56
CA PHE A 77 8.34 -6.08 -3.31
C PHE A 77 8.88 -7.47 -2.92
N ASP A 78 8.05 -8.50 -3.01
CA ASP A 78 8.46 -9.86 -2.69
C ASP A 78 9.55 -10.36 -3.62
N ALA A 79 9.43 -10.09 -4.92
CA ALA A 79 10.47 -10.46 -5.88
C ALA A 79 11.79 -9.78 -5.58
N SER A 80 11.74 -8.51 -5.20
CA SER A 80 12.93 -7.74 -4.82
C SER A 80 13.59 -8.32 -3.58
N GLN A 81 12.81 -8.76 -2.59
CA GLN A 81 13.34 -9.38 -1.38
C GLN A 81 13.92 -10.77 -1.64
N ALA A 82 13.30 -11.52 -2.57
CA ALA A 82 13.71 -12.88 -2.87
C ALA A 82 15.07 -12.92 -3.57
N THR A 83 15.45 -11.87 -4.27
CA THR A 83 16.73 -11.81 -4.98
C THR A 83 17.86 -11.20 -4.15
N GLY A 84 17.53 -10.75 -2.97
CA GLY A 84 18.48 -10.08 -2.06
C GLY A 84 19.50 -10.97 -1.42
#